data_d65dfaded9dfb17d0406115dfc8b49b7
#
_entry.id   d65dfaded9dfb17d0406115dfc8b49b7
#
_cell.length_a   1.000
_cell.length_b   1.000
_cell.length_c   1.000
_cell.angle_alpha   90.00
_cell.angle_beta   90.00
_cell.angle_gamma   90.00
#
_symmetry.space_group_name_H-M   'P 1'
#
loop_
_entity.id
_entity.type
_entity.pdbx_description
1 polymer ?
#
loop_
_entity_poly.entity_id
_entity_poly.type
_entity_poly.pdbx_seq_one_letter_code
_entity_poly.pdbx_strand_id
1 'polypeptide(L)'
;INIFNDGIESVYMLPNDAGRTAAYYRNGLIHFFITSAIADLALLAVSATGDEALSQFHNEALRLRDMFKYEFFFEGSSAFIVLLEHELEQRAPNWRDSVKQGAKATRKLLAGITPILGHGTLRPFIEAYLVLARALRMQPVGEISDQKHLINHALTLGKQRVLQKRIHCEESVSGSYFENAIKIVCETLKKIPNR
;
A
#
# COMPACT_ATOMS: atom_id res chain seq x y z
N ILE A 1 -4.18 24.67 6.19
CA ILE A 1 -3.40 23.93 7.21
C ILE A 1 -3.43 24.75 8.47
N ASN A 2 -3.88 24.17 9.56
CA ASN A 2 -3.80 24.77 10.89
C ASN A 2 -2.49 24.35 11.53
N ILE A 3 -1.78 25.26 12.17
CA ILE A 3 -0.54 24.99 12.86
C ILE A 3 -0.78 25.19 14.35
N PHE A 4 -0.48 24.18 15.14
CA PHE A 4 -0.55 24.23 16.59
C PHE A 4 0.89 24.22 17.14
N ASN A 5 1.28 25.30 17.83
CA ASN A 5 2.66 25.54 18.29
C ASN A 5 2.82 25.53 19.81
N ASP A 6 1.76 25.23 20.58
CA ASP A 6 1.78 25.29 22.05
C ASP A 6 2.42 24.06 22.72
N GLY A 7 3.02 23.15 21.93
CA GLY A 7 3.71 21.95 22.41
C GLY A 7 5.21 21.98 22.17
N ILE A 8 5.88 20.85 22.43
CA ILE A 8 7.32 20.66 22.21
C ILE A 8 7.65 20.71 20.72
N GLU A 9 6.70 20.31 19.86
CA GLU A 9 6.83 20.30 18.41
C GLU A 9 5.62 20.97 17.75
N SER A 10 5.85 21.61 16.60
CA SER A 10 4.76 22.16 15.79
C SER A 10 3.92 21.04 15.18
N VAL A 11 2.63 21.05 15.42
CA VAL A 11 1.69 20.08 14.83
C VAL A 11 0.92 20.73 13.69
N TYR A 12 1.01 20.11 12.52
CA TYR A 12 0.28 20.53 11.31
C TYR A 12 -0.99 19.72 11.17
N MET A 13 -2.12 20.38 11.12
CA MET A 13 -3.42 19.74 11.02
C MET A 13 -4.16 20.21 9.77
N LEU A 14 -4.77 19.27 9.06
CA LEU A 14 -5.69 19.59 7.97
C LEU A 14 -7.09 19.83 8.56
N PRO A 15 -7.80 20.89 8.13
CA PRO A 15 -9.22 21.03 8.43
C PRO A 15 -10.00 19.82 7.92
N ASN A 16 -11.08 19.45 8.62
CA ASN A 16 -11.87 18.25 8.31
C ASN A 16 -12.46 18.25 6.88
N ASP A 17 -12.70 19.43 6.31
CA ASP A 17 -13.22 19.63 4.95
C ASP A 17 -12.13 19.64 3.86
N ALA A 18 -10.86 19.78 4.25
CA ALA A 18 -9.73 19.89 3.31
C ALA A 18 -9.15 18.53 2.89
N GLY A 19 -9.64 17.40 3.41
CA GLY A 19 -9.09 16.07 3.17
C GLY A 19 -9.01 15.70 1.69
N ARG A 20 -10.06 15.96 0.91
CA ARG A 20 -10.09 15.67 -0.55
C ARG A 20 -9.12 16.53 -1.33
N THR A 21 -9.04 17.83 -1.00
CA THR A 21 -8.09 18.76 -1.63
C THR A 21 -6.65 18.36 -1.32
N ALA A 22 -6.36 18.00 -0.07
CA ALA A 22 -5.05 17.50 0.34
C ALA A 22 -4.68 16.21 -0.38
N ALA A 23 -5.64 15.27 -0.53
CA ALA A 23 -5.44 14.03 -1.29
C ALA A 23 -5.11 14.31 -2.76
N TYR A 24 -5.77 15.28 -3.39
CA TYR A 24 -5.47 15.69 -4.77
C TYR A 24 -4.01 16.15 -4.91
N TYR A 25 -3.55 17.07 -4.06
CA TYR A 25 -2.16 17.55 -4.11
C TYR A 25 -1.15 16.44 -3.73
N ARG A 26 -1.47 15.62 -2.75
CA ARG A 26 -0.65 14.45 -2.39
C ARG A 26 -0.47 13.53 -3.59
N ASN A 27 -1.53 13.25 -4.35
CA ASN A 27 -1.47 12.34 -5.50
C ASN A 27 -0.55 12.86 -6.61
N GLY A 28 -0.35 14.18 -6.72
CA GLY A 28 0.65 14.76 -7.61
C GLY A 28 2.10 14.48 -7.22
N LEU A 29 2.35 14.18 -5.94
CA LEU A 29 3.69 13.95 -5.39
C LEU A 29 3.92 12.49 -4.95
N ILE A 30 2.89 11.67 -4.92
CA ILE A 30 2.93 10.33 -4.32
C ILE A 30 3.98 9.41 -4.97
N HIS A 31 4.24 9.60 -6.27
CA HIS A 31 5.20 8.81 -7.03
C HIS A 31 6.65 8.95 -6.50
N PHE A 32 6.98 10.06 -5.84
CA PHE A 32 8.28 10.24 -5.19
C PHE A 32 8.46 9.40 -3.92
N PHE A 33 7.37 8.93 -3.34
CA PHE A 33 7.38 8.22 -2.05
C PHE A 33 7.02 6.74 -2.17
N ILE A 34 6.58 6.30 -3.36
CA ILE A 34 6.02 4.96 -3.52
C ILE A 34 7.05 3.85 -3.31
N THR A 35 8.28 4.01 -3.80
CA THR A 35 9.35 3.04 -3.65
C THR A 35 9.73 2.87 -2.18
N SER A 36 9.94 3.98 -1.47
CA SER A 36 10.20 3.97 -0.03
C SER A 36 9.03 3.38 0.78
N ALA A 37 7.79 3.68 0.37
CA ALA A 37 6.60 3.12 1.02
C ALA A 37 6.48 1.60 0.83
N ILE A 38 6.81 1.09 -0.35
CA ILE A 38 6.90 -0.36 -0.61
C ILE A 38 8.02 -0.98 0.23
N ALA A 39 9.19 -0.33 0.34
CA ALA A 39 10.29 -0.81 1.17
C ALA A 39 9.88 -0.94 2.64
N ASP A 40 9.20 0.06 3.20
CA ASP A 40 8.70 0.04 4.59
C ASP A 40 7.77 -1.16 4.84
N LEU A 41 6.83 -1.43 3.92
CA LEU A 41 5.90 -2.56 4.04
C LEU A 41 6.60 -3.91 3.84
N ALA A 42 7.55 -4.00 2.91
CA ALA A 42 8.32 -5.21 2.68
C ALA A 42 9.20 -5.54 3.90
N LEU A 43 9.84 -4.54 4.53
CA LEU A 43 10.56 -4.72 5.79
C LEU A 43 9.65 -5.24 6.90
N LEU A 44 8.43 -4.73 6.99
CA LEU A 44 7.47 -5.17 8.01
C LEU A 44 7.06 -6.64 7.85
N ALA A 45 7.09 -7.16 6.63
CA ALA A 45 6.71 -8.54 6.30
C ALA A 45 7.82 -9.57 6.58
N VAL A 46 9.06 -9.14 6.83
CA VAL A 46 10.18 -10.04 7.11
C VAL A 46 9.93 -10.86 8.38
N SER A 47 10.02 -12.18 8.25
CA SER A 47 9.90 -13.14 9.36
C SER A 47 11.06 -14.17 9.42
N ALA A 48 11.73 -14.42 8.31
CA ALA A 48 12.90 -15.27 8.20
C ALA A 48 14.18 -14.62 8.76
N THR A 49 15.29 -15.34 8.74
CA THR A 49 16.63 -14.88 9.13
C THR A 49 17.66 -15.21 8.06
N GLY A 50 18.83 -14.59 8.12
CA GLY A 50 19.91 -14.83 7.17
C GLY A 50 19.56 -14.39 5.74
N ASP A 51 20.09 -15.10 4.76
CA ASP A 51 19.88 -14.77 3.33
C ASP A 51 18.44 -15.04 2.87
N GLU A 52 17.71 -15.92 3.55
CA GLU A 52 16.29 -16.15 3.32
C GLU A 52 15.47 -14.89 3.65
N ALA A 53 15.83 -14.16 4.69
CA ALA A 53 15.16 -12.89 5.04
C ALA A 53 15.32 -11.82 3.95
N LEU A 54 16.49 -11.73 3.32
CA LEU A 54 16.69 -10.81 2.17
C LEU A 54 15.86 -11.25 0.97
N SER A 55 15.82 -12.55 0.69
CA SER A 55 14.99 -13.10 -0.39
C SER A 55 13.50 -12.83 -0.13
N GLN A 56 13.05 -13.01 1.11
CA GLN A 56 11.67 -12.69 1.51
C GLN A 56 11.35 -11.21 1.33
N PHE A 57 12.25 -10.32 1.75
CA PHE A 57 12.12 -8.88 1.57
C PHE A 57 11.97 -8.50 0.09
N HIS A 58 12.86 -8.99 -0.79
CA HIS A 58 12.80 -8.70 -2.22
C HIS A 58 11.52 -9.25 -2.87
N ASN A 59 11.13 -10.48 -2.54
CA ASN A 59 9.91 -11.09 -3.06
C ASN A 59 8.67 -10.30 -2.64
N GLU A 60 8.62 -9.84 -1.39
CA GLU A 60 7.51 -9.03 -0.92
C GLU A 60 7.47 -7.65 -1.58
N ALA A 61 8.63 -7.02 -1.77
CA ALA A 61 8.72 -5.74 -2.49
C ALA A 61 8.22 -5.88 -3.94
N LEU A 62 8.62 -6.93 -4.66
CA LEU A 62 8.14 -7.22 -6.01
C LEU A 62 6.64 -7.54 -6.02
N ARG A 63 6.14 -8.27 -5.03
CA ARG A 63 4.72 -8.57 -4.89
C ARG A 63 3.89 -7.29 -4.71
N LEU A 64 4.36 -6.37 -3.86
CA LEU A 64 3.70 -5.07 -3.65
C LEU A 64 3.76 -4.20 -4.91
N ARG A 65 4.93 -4.13 -5.58
CA ARG A 65 5.07 -3.46 -6.87
C ARG A 65 4.04 -3.97 -7.89
N ASP A 66 3.92 -5.29 -8.03
CA ASP A 66 2.99 -5.91 -8.98
C ASP A 66 1.52 -5.70 -8.58
N MET A 67 1.24 -5.59 -7.29
CA MET A 67 -0.10 -5.24 -6.78
C MET A 67 -0.51 -3.82 -7.16
N PHE A 68 0.44 -2.88 -7.24
CA PHE A 68 0.17 -1.48 -7.53
C PHE A 68 0.49 -1.06 -8.97
N LYS A 69 0.83 -1.98 -9.87
CA LYS A 69 1.27 -1.67 -11.24
C LYS A 69 0.23 -0.96 -12.12
N TYR A 70 -1.05 -0.96 -11.74
CA TYR A 70 -2.11 -0.20 -12.41
C TYR A 70 -2.38 1.15 -11.76
N GLU A 71 -1.79 1.41 -10.59
CA GLU A 71 -1.86 2.69 -9.92
C GLU A 71 -0.65 3.57 -10.22
N PHE A 72 0.52 2.93 -10.37
CA PHE A 72 1.80 3.60 -10.55
C PHE A 72 2.60 2.97 -11.67
N PHE A 73 3.44 3.80 -12.27
CA PHE A 73 4.45 3.33 -13.21
C PHE A 73 5.68 2.86 -12.43
N PHE A 74 6.16 1.66 -12.74
CA PHE A 74 7.36 1.08 -12.15
C PHE A 74 8.33 0.64 -13.24
N GLU A 75 9.61 0.75 -12.93
CA GLU A 75 10.68 0.14 -13.72
C GLU A 75 10.58 -1.39 -13.73
N GLY A 76 11.30 -2.04 -14.62
CA GLY A 76 11.45 -3.50 -14.65
C GLY A 76 11.91 -4.04 -13.30
N SER A 77 11.59 -5.31 -12.99
CA SER A 77 11.80 -5.90 -11.66
C SER A 77 13.22 -5.71 -11.11
N SER A 78 14.24 -5.93 -11.93
CA SER A 78 15.65 -5.77 -11.50
C SER A 78 16.01 -4.31 -11.21
N ALA A 79 15.61 -3.38 -12.08
CA ALA A 79 15.84 -1.96 -11.89
C ALA A 79 15.10 -1.41 -10.68
N PHE A 80 13.86 -1.89 -10.45
CA PHE A 80 13.08 -1.53 -9.28
C PHE A 80 13.76 -1.96 -7.96
N ILE A 81 14.31 -3.18 -7.90
CA ILE A 81 15.04 -3.64 -6.70
C ILE A 81 16.28 -2.79 -6.46
N VAL A 82 17.05 -2.45 -7.50
CA VAL A 82 18.23 -1.59 -7.36
C VAL A 82 17.84 -0.21 -6.81
N LEU A 83 16.77 0.39 -7.34
CA LEU A 83 16.25 1.68 -6.86
C LEU A 83 15.80 1.59 -5.40
N LEU A 84 15.06 0.55 -5.04
CA LEU A 84 14.54 0.33 -3.70
C LEU A 84 15.67 0.14 -2.68
N GLU A 85 16.69 -0.64 -3.02
CA GLU A 85 17.87 -0.82 -2.17
C GLU A 85 18.66 0.48 -2.01
N HIS A 86 18.79 1.26 -3.10
CA HIS A 86 19.46 2.55 -3.04
C HIS A 86 18.73 3.52 -2.10
N GLU A 87 17.41 3.62 -2.18
CA GLU A 87 16.63 4.46 -1.26
C GLU A 87 16.72 4.00 0.20
N LEU A 88 16.73 2.69 0.44
CA LEU A 88 16.93 2.15 1.79
C LEU A 88 18.33 2.44 2.33
N GLU A 89 19.37 2.36 1.51
CA GLU A 89 20.74 2.67 1.90
C GLU A 89 20.88 4.12 2.38
N GLN A 90 20.16 5.05 1.72
CA GLN A 90 20.16 6.46 2.13
C GLN A 90 19.45 6.69 3.47
N ARG A 91 18.41 5.90 3.78
CA ARG A 91 17.59 6.05 4.99
C ARG A 91 18.10 5.23 6.17
N ALA A 92 18.74 4.10 5.88
CA ALA A 92 19.21 3.13 6.87
C ALA A 92 20.37 2.29 6.32
N PRO A 93 21.63 2.77 6.37
CA PRO A 93 22.78 2.09 5.75
C PRO A 93 23.02 0.64 6.23
N ASN A 94 22.55 0.29 7.42
CA ASN A 94 22.70 -1.06 8.01
C ASN A 94 21.44 -1.95 7.83
N TRP A 95 20.58 -1.62 6.89
CA TRP A 95 19.31 -2.31 6.70
C TRP A 95 19.47 -3.80 6.39
N ARG A 96 20.46 -4.18 5.57
CA ARG A 96 20.70 -5.59 5.20
C ARG A 96 21.05 -6.45 6.41
N ASP A 97 21.91 -5.95 7.29
CA ASP A 97 22.29 -6.67 8.50
C ASP A 97 21.10 -6.82 9.46
N SER A 98 20.29 -5.77 9.57
CA SER A 98 19.07 -5.79 10.39
C SER A 98 18.04 -6.79 9.84
N VAL A 99 17.86 -6.85 8.52
CA VAL A 99 16.98 -7.83 7.85
C VAL A 99 17.47 -9.24 8.09
N LYS A 100 18.78 -9.53 7.92
CA LYS A 100 19.38 -10.84 8.17
C LYS A 100 19.24 -11.31 9.63
N GLN A 101 19.19 -10.39 10.59
CA GLN A 101 18.93 -10.72 12.00
C GLN A 101 17.47 -11.10 12.26
N GLY A 102 16.57 -10.88 11.32
CA GLY A 102 15.16 -11.28 11.35
C GLY A 102 14.19 -10.23 11.88
N ALA A 103 12.96 -10.64 12.08
CA ALA A 103 11.82 -9.77 12.33
C ALA A 103 12.00 -8.74 13.44
N LYS A 104 12.62 -9.11 14.57
CA LYS A 104 12.80 -8.20 15.71
C LYS A 104 13.75 -7.06 15.38
N ALA A 105 14.88 -7.35 14.74
CA ALA A 105 15.87 -6.36 14.34
C ALA A 105 15.31 -5.46 13.23
N THR A 106 14.62 -6.05 12.25
CA THR A 106 13.96 -5.32 11.16
C THR A 106 12.90 -4.34 11.67
N ARG A 107 12.07 -4.75 12.64
CA ARG A 107 11.09 -3.83 13.26
C ARG A 107 11.75 -2.72 14.06
N LYS A 108 12.86 -3.01 14.75
CA LYS A 108 13.66 -1.98 15.45
C LYS A 108 14.26 -0.98 14.46
N LEU A 109 14.79 -1.46 13.33
CA LEU A 109 15.27 -0.63 12.24
C LEU A 109 14.16 0.29 11.74
N LEU A 110 13.00 -0.29 11.39
CA LEU A 110 11.85 0.44 10.86
C LEU A 110 11.35 1.52 11.85
N ALA A 111 11.33 1.23 13.14
CA ALA A 111 10.98 2.21 14.18
C ALA A 111 11.97 3.39 14.26
N GLY A 112 13.20 3.22 13.80
CA GLY A 112 14.21 4.29 13.72
C GLY A 112 14.18 5.10 12.42
N ILE A 113 13.47 4.64 11.41
CA ILE A 113 13.32 5.34 10.13
C ILE A 113 12.25 6.44 10.28
N THR A 114 12.61 7.66 10.00
CA THR A 114 11.68 8.81 10.04
C THR A 114 11.79 9.63 8.75
N PRO A 115 10.65 9.95 8.11
CA PRO A 115 9.29 9.46 8.39
C PRO A 115 9.05 8.04 7.86
N ILE A 116 8.15 7.29 8.51
CA ILE A 116 7.61 6.04 7.95
C ILE A 116 6.57 6.40 6.89
N LEU A 117 6.79 5.99 5.66
CA LEU A 117 5.96 6.38 4.50
C LEU A 117 4.88 5.37 4.12
N GLY A 118 5.14 4.08 4.38
CA GLY A 118 4.32 2.98 3.86
C GLY A 118 2.84 3.09 4.20
N HIS A 119 2.52 3.35 5.47
CA HIS A 119 1.13 3.39 5.91
C HIS A 119 0.35 4.61 5.39
N GLY A 120 1.01 5.78 5.30
CA GLY A 120 0.37 7.00 4.80
C GLY A 120 0.19 7.02 3.29
N THR A 121 1.19 6.50 2.58
CA THR A 121 1.27 6.53 1.12
C THR A 121 0.38 5.46 0.46
N LEU A 122 0.45 4.22 0.93
CA LEU A 122 -0.21 3.07 0.29
C LEU A 122 -1.59 2.74 0.88
N ARG A 123 -1.94 3.28 2.02
CA ARG A 123 -3.19 2.98 2.72
C ARG A 123 -4.45 3.15 1.86
N PRO A 124 -4.64 4.24 1.10
CA PRO A 124 -5.86 4.41 0.31
C PRO A 124 -6.08 3.29 -0.70
N PHE A 125 -5.00 2.84 -1.35
CA PHE A 125 -5.04 1.76 -2.34
C PHE A 125 -5.30 0.41 -1.68
N ILE A 126 -4.63 0.11 -0.56
CA ILE A 126 -4.83 -1.13 0.20
C ILE A 126 -6.27 -1.21 0.72
N GLU A 127 -6.80 -0.12 1.28
CA GLU A 127 -8.18 -0.07 1.76
C GLU A 127 -9.18 -0.29 0.62
N ALA A 128 -8.95 0.32 -0.56
CA ALA A 128 -9.79 0.09 -1.75
C ALA A 128 -9.78 -1.39 -2.17
N TYR A 129 -8.60 -2.00 -2.25
CA TYR A 129 -8.45 -3.40 -2.66
C TYR A 129 -9.09 -4.34 -1.64
N LEU A 130 -9.02 -4.04 -0.35
CA LEU A 130 -9.70 -4.79 0.70
C LEU A 130 -11.23 -4.69 0.61
N VAL A 131 -11.77 -3.52 0.25
CA VAL A 131 -13.21 -3.34 0.02
C VAL A 131 -13.68 -4.20 -1.13
N LEU A 132 -12.95 -4.14 -2.27
CA LEU A 132 -13.29 -4.97 -3.44
C LEU A 132 -13.21 -6.46 -3.12
N ALA A 133 -12.15 -6.91 -2.45
CA ALA A 133 -12.01 -8.32 -2.06
C ALA A 133 -13.17 -8.80 -1.18
N ARG A 134 -13.68 -7.95 -0.30
CA ARG A 134 -14.86 -8.25 0.51
C ARG A 134 -16.14 -8.29 -0.31
N ALA A 135 -16.30 -7.33 -1.24
CA ALA A 135 -17.44 -7.32 -2.15
C ALA A 135 -17.48 -8.60 -3.01
N LEU A 136 -16.33 -9.05 -3.52
CA LEU A 136 -16.19 -10.31 -4.24
C LEU A 136 -16.59 -11.52 -3.40
N ARG A 137 -16.15 -11.58 -2.14
CA ARG A 137 -16.50 -12.69 -1.22
C ARG A 137 -17.98 -12.76 -0.87
N MET A 138 -18.71 -11.68 -1.05
CA MET A 138 -20.15 -11.61 -0.79
C MET A 138 -20.98 -12.00 -2.02
N GLN A 139 -20.35 -12.19 -3.19
CA GLN A 139 -21.03 -12.65 -4.40
C GLN A 139 -21.33 -14.16 -4.29
N PRO A 140 -22.49 -14.62 -4.81
CA PRO A 140 -22.79 -16.04 -4.93
C PRO A 140 -21.74 -16.75 -5.78
N VAL A 141 -21.39 -17.99 -5.40
CA VAL A 141 -20.44 -18.82 -6.17
C VAL A 141 -21.05 -19.15 -7.53
N GLY A 142 -20.38 -18.78 -8.61
CA GLY A 142 -20.82 -19.04 -9.99
C GLY A 142 -21.46 -17.86 -10.72
N GLU A 143 -21.85 -16.81 -10.02
CA GLU A 143 -22.28 -15.55 -10.64
C GLU A 143 -21.13 -14.56 -10.65
N ILE A 144 -20.35 -14.53 -11.73
CA ILE A 144 -19.51 -13.36 -12.02
C ILE A 144 -20.48 -12.29 -12.47
N SER A 145 -20.98 -11.51 -11.54
CA SER A 145 -21.76 -10.31 -11.81
C SER A 145 -21.02 -9.44 -12.81
N ASP A 146 -21.77 -8.75 -13.66
CA ASP A 146 -21.23 -7.68 -14.49
C ASP A 146 -20.28 -6.81 -13.65
N GLN A 147 -19.10 -6.52 -14.18
CA GLN A 147 -18.06 -5.70 -13.54
C GLN A 147 -18.67 -4.41 -12.94
N LYS A 148 -19.59 -3.79 -13.66
CA LYS A 148 -20.29 -2.58 -13.22
C LYS A 148 -21.11 -2.81 -11.94
N HIS A 149 -21.79 -3.95 -11.85
CA HIS A 149 -22.55 -4.33 -10.67
C HIS A 149 -21.64 -4.54 -9.46
N LEU A 150 -20.50 -5.23 -9.65
CA LEU A 150 -19.50 -5.43 -8.60
C LEU A 150 -18.92 -4.11 -8.10
N ILE A 151 -18.58 -3.17 -9.00
CA ILE A 151 -18.07 -1.85 -8.64
C ILE A 151 -19.12 -1.07 -7.84
N ASN A 152 -20.37 -1.06 -8.25
CA ASN A 152 -21.45 -0.39 -7.52
C ASN A 152 -21.66 -0.98 -6.12
N HIS A 153 -21.59 -2.32 -6.00
CA HIS A 153 -21.64 -2.99 -4.71
C HIS A 153 -20.46 -2.61 -3.83
N ALA A 154 -19.23 -2.58 -4.38
CA ALA A 154 -18.03 -2.16 -3.66
C ALA A 154 -18.11 -0.69 -3.22
N LEU A 155 -18.66 0.22 -4.05
CA LEU A 155 -18.89 1.62 -3.70
C LEU A 155 -19.86 1.75 -2.49
N THR A 156 -20.94 1.00 -2.50
CA THR A 156 -21.92 0.99 -1.41
C THR A 156 -21.30 0.43 -0.12
N LEU A 157 -20.60 -0.70 -0.22
CA LEU A 157 -19.91 -1.32 0.91
C LEU A 157 -18.83 -0.39 1.48
N GLY A 158 -18.05 0.26 0.60
CA GLY A 158 -17.01 1.21 0.98
C GLY A 158 -17.57 2.39 1.77
N LYS A 159 -18.65 3.02 1.28
CA LYS A 159 -19.34 4.11 1.98
C LYS A 159 -19.80 3.69 3.38
N GLN A 160 -20.40 2.49 3.52
CA GLN A 160 -20.78 1.96 4.83
C GLN A 160 -19.57 1.79 5.76
N ARG A 161 -18.42 1.32 5.22
CA ARG A 161 -17.19 1.12 5.98
C ARG A 161 -16.57 2.43 6.45
N VAL A 162 -16.63 3.49 5.66
CA VAL A 162 -16.23 4.84 6.06
C VAL A 162 -17.09 5.32 7.23
N LEU A 163 -18.41 5.23 7.13
CA LEU A 163 -19.34 5.62 8.20
C LEU A 163 -19.10 4.82 9.50
N GLN A 164 -18.71 3.54 9.38
CA GLN A 164 -18.35 2.67 10.51
C GLN A 164 -16.94 2.93 11.05
N LYS A 165 -16.19 3.90 10.50
CA LYS A 165 -14.77 4.18 10.82
C LYS A 165 -13.85 2.95 10.66
N ARG A 166 -14.18 2.05 9.74
CA ARG A 166 -13.39 0.85 9.37
C ARG A 166 -12.50 1.09 8.16
N ILE A 167 -12.69 2.19 7.49
CA ILE A 167 -11.85 2.76 6.45
C ILE A 167 -11.52 4.18 6.89
N HIS A 168 -10.25 4.54 6.79
CA HIS A 168 -9.73 5.82 7.25
C HIS A 168 -9.59 6.85 6.12
N CYS A 169 -9.38 6.35 4.89
CA CYS A 169 -9.19 7.18 3.72
C CYS A 169 -10.47 7.17 2.88
N GLU A 170 -11.25 8.24 2.89
CA GLU A 170 -12.49 8.33 2.09
C GLU A 170 -12.24 8.14 0.60
N GLU A 171 -11.09 8.60 0.10
CA GLU A 171 -10.65 8.43 -1.28
C GLU A 171 -10.47 6.96 -1.70
N SER A 172 -10.35 6.04 -0.74
CA SER A 172 -10.31 4.59 -1.02
C SER A 172 -11.59 4.08 -1.67
N VAL A 173 -12.71 4.81 -1.50
CA VAL A 173 -14.00 4.45 -2.08
C VAL A 173 -14.11 5.08 -3.47
N SER A 174 -13.33 4.54 -4.41
CA SER A 174 -13.21 5.05 -5.77
C SER A 174 -13.44 3.94 -6.81
N GLY A 175 -14.26 4.24 -7.81
CA GLY A 175 -14.52 3.32 -8.92
C GLY A 175 -13.24 2.96 -9.68
N SER A 176 -12.35 3.92 -9.92
CA SER A 176 -11.08 3.71 -10.63
C SER A 176 -10.14 2.75 -9.88
N TYR A 177 -10.05 2.87 -8.55
CA TYR A 177 -9.26 1.93 -7.74
C TYR A 177 -9.85 0.51 -7.77
N PHE A 178 -11.18 0.39 -7.76
CA PHE A 178 -11.83 -0.91 -7.89
C PHE A 178 -11.63 -1.53 -9.27
N GLU A 179 -11.67 -0.74 -10.35
CA GLU A 179 -11.35 -1.20 -11.70
C GLU A 179 -9.91 -1.74 -11.78
N ASN A 180 -8.94 -1.02 -11.21
CA ASN A 180 -7.56 -1.45 -11.19
C ASN A 180 -7.37 -2.72 -10.34
N ALA A 181 -8.03 -2.81 -9.20
CA ALA A 181 -8.01 -4.02 -8.38
C ALA A 181 -8.63 -5.23 -9.12
N ILE A 182 -9.69 -5.05 -9.90
CA ILE A 182 -10.28 -6.11 -10.73
C ILE A 182 -9.27 -6.62 -11.76
N LYS A 183 -8.52 -5.72 -12.43
CA LYS A 183 -7.47 -6.11 -13.37
C LYS A 183 -6.42 -7.03 -12.72
N ILE A 184 -5.96 -6.68 -11.49
CA ILE A 184 -5.02 -7.51 -10.73
C ILE A 184 -5.61 -8.88 -10.43
N VAL A 185 -6.86 -8.95 -9.97
CA VAL A 185 -7.53 -10.23 -9.67
C VAL A 185 -7.64 -11.09 -10.94
N CYS A 186 -8.09 -10.52 -12.06
CA CYS A 186 -8.21 -11.24 -13.32
C CYS A 186 -6.87 -11.78 -13.83
N GLU A 187 -5.78 -11.03 -13.71
CA GLU A 187 -4.45 -11.51 -14.08
C GLU A 187 -3.94 -12.62 -13.17
N THR A 188 -4.20 -12.49 -11.85
CA THR A 188 -3.81 -13.51 -10.89
C THR A 188 -4.53 -14.83 -11.17
N LEU A 189 -5.83 -14.76 -11.45
CA LEU A 189 -6.62 -15.96 -11.79
C LEU A 189 -6.13 -16.65 -13.08
N LYS A 190 -5.71 -15.88 -14.10
CA LYS A 190 -5.15 -16.44 -15.34
C LYS A 190 -3.83 -17.19 -15.14
N LYS A 191 -3.08 -16.88 -14.07
CA LYS A 191 -1.80 -17.53 -13.74
C LYS A 191 -1.99 -18.81 -12.91
N ILE A 192 -3.19 -19.08 -12.40
CA ILE A 192 -3.49 -20.32 -11.67
C ILE A 192 -3.78 -21.39 -12.71
N PRO A 193 -2.96 -22.48 -12.81
CA PRO A 193 -3.23 -23.57 -13.73
C PRO A 193 -4.57 -24.21 -13.36
N ASN A 194 -5.42 -24.42 -14.38
CA ASN A 194 -6.66 -25.17 -14.21
C ASN A 194 -6.30 -26.55 -13.62
N ARG A 195 -6.72 -26.78 -12.38
CA ARG A 195 -6.68 -28.12 -11.76
C ARG A 195 -7.94 -28.88 -12.06
#